data_1c600feeb21b5447156e0c8b1e1b8e26
#
_entry.id   1c600feeb21b5447156e0c8b1e1b8e26
#
_cell.length_a   1.000
_cell.length_b   1.000
_cell.length_c   1.000
_cell.angle_alpha   90.00
_cell.angle_beta   90.00
_cell.angle_gamma   90.00
#
_symmetry.space_group_name_H-M   'P 1'
#
loop_
_entity.id
_entity.type
_entity.pdbx_description
1 polymer ?
#
loop_
_entity_poly.entity_id
_entity_poly.type
_entity_poly.pdbx_seq_one_letter_code
_entity_poly.pdbx_strand_id
1 'polypeptide(L)'
;TKAGKRIDNLVFMGMGEPLANLPAVIPALDQILSPRGLGIGARHITLSTSGLVPKILELSNYPAQIRLAISLHGGDNQTRRKIMPINDRYSLEELFAACETFINQRKKMITLEYILIEGINDDLKQAELLAQHAIKLNAKVNLIPYNRVDGLEWKRPSLPRIKAFHRRIEELNAPRVTLRMEKGHDIDAACGQLRLQEQSN
;
A
#
# COMPACT_ATOMS: atom_id res chain seq x y z
N THR A 1 6.16 -16.36 21.23
CA THR A 1 4.83 -15.77 21.47
C THR A 1 4.10 -16.59 22.54
N LYS A 2 3.23 -15.97 23.36
CA LYS A 2 2.38 -16.69 24.35
C LYS A 2 1.53 -17.81 23.72
N ALA A 3 1.33 -17.80 22.42
CA ALA A 3 0.53 -18.78 21.67
C ALA A 3 1.36 -19.92 21.02
N GLY A 4 2.67 -19.98 21.23
CA GLY A 4 3.55 -20.99 20.63
C GLY A 4 3.66 -20.94 19.09
N LYS A 5 3.02 -19.96 18.43
CA LYS A 5 3.06 -19.80 16.99
C LYS A 5 4.15 -18.81 16.56
N ARG A 6 4.88 -19.15 15.50
CA ARG A 6 5.87 -18.27 14.87
C ARG A 6 5.15 -17.19 14.05
N ILE A 7 5.69 -15.98 14.06
CA ILE A 7 5.28 -14.90 13.13
C ILE A 7 6.08 -15.07 11.84
N ASP A 8 5.38 -15.29 10.71
CA ASP A 8 6.03 -15.52 9.43
C ASP A 8 6.15 -14.26 8.57
N ASN A 9 5.21 -13.32 8.69
CA ASN A 9 5.20 -12.09 7.92
C ASN A 9 4.92 -10.90 8.83
N LEU A 10 5.52 -9.76 8.49
CA LEU A 10 5.35 -8.49 9.19
C LEU A 10 5.05 -7.40 8.19
N VAL A 11 4.06 -6.57 8.50
CA VAL A 11 3.69 -5.42 7.67
C VAL A 11 3.68 -4.15 8.50
N PHE A 12 4.33 -3.11 7.99
CA PHE A 12 4.21 -1.74 8.51
C PHE A 12 3.04 -1.10 7.75
N MET A 13 1.82 -1.52 8.12
CA MET A 13 0.56 -1.06 7.54
C MET A 13 -0.40 -0.78 8.68
N GLY A 14 -0.80 0.47 8.85
CA GLY A 14 -1.68 0.90 9.93
C GLY A 14 -1.86 2.41 9.88
N MET A 15 -1.98 3.04 11.03
CA MET A 15 -2.06 4.49 11.14
C MET A 15 -0.66 5.10 11.14
N GLY A 16 -0.51 6.23 10.45
CA GLY A 16 0.74 6.96 10.33
C GLY A 16 1.56 6.58 9.08
N GLU A 17 2.62 7.32 8.87
CA GLU A 17 3.55 7.18 7.73
C GLU A 17 4.92 6.71 8.25
N PRO A 18 5.28 5.44 8.01
CA PRO A 18 6.52 4.90 8.56
C PRO A 18 7.76 5.61 8.02
N LEU A 19 7.73 6.09 6.77
CA LEU A 19 8.87 6.82 6.22
C LEU A 19 9.08 8.20 6.84
N ALA A 20 8.06 8.80 7.45
CA ALA A 20 8.24 10.04 8.22
C ALA A 20 9.08 9.83 9.48
N ASN A 21 9.14 8.58 9.97
CA ASN A 21 9.94 8.19 11.13
C ASN A 21 11.04 7.18 10.77
N LEU A 22 11.65 7.35 9.60
CA LEU A 22 12.68 6.44 9.10
C LEU A 22 13.85 6.24 10.07
N PRO A 23 14.31 7.28 10.83
CA PRO A 23 15.35 7.11 11.85
C PRO A 23 15.03 6.08 12.94
N ALA A 24 13.75 5.87 13.28
CA ALA A 24 13.33 4.83 14.21
C ALA A 24 12.97 3.52 13.51
N VAL A 25 12.47 3.59 12.28
CA VAL A 25 12.08 2.41 11.49
C VAL A 25 13.30 1.58 11.09
N ILE A 26 14.41 2.19 10.71
CA ILE A 26 15.63 1.46 10.31
C ILE A 26 16.17 0.60 11.46
N PRO A 27 16.42 1.12 12.68
CA PRO A 27 16.85 0.27 13.80
C PRO A 27 15.84 -0.83 14.16
N ALA A 28 14.53 -0.54 14.05
CA ALA A 28 13.51 -1.55 14.27
C ALA A 28 13.59 -2.68 13.24
N LEU A 29 13.80 -2.35 11.95
CA LEU A 29 14.03 -3.35 10.90
C LEU A 29 15.26 -4.20 11.18
N ASP A 30 16.37 -3.60 11.63
CA ASP A 30 17.60 -4.31 11.98
C ASP A 30 17.35 -5.33 13.11
N GLN A 31 16.58 -4.95 14.13
CA GLN A 31 16.19 -5.87 15.21
C GLN A 31 15.27 -7.00 14.73
N ILE A 32 14.32 -6.69 13.84
CA ILE A 32 13.39 -7.69 13.28
C ILE A 32 14.15 -8.71 12.42
N LEU A 33 15.12 -8.24 11.63
CA LEU A 33 15.93 -9.06 10.74
C LEU A 33 16.99 -9.88 11.48
N SER A 34 17.50 -9.35 12.59
CA SER A 34 18.58 -9.97 13.37
C SER A 34 18.20 -11.38 13.85
N PRO A 35 19.10 -12.38 13.70
CA PRO A 35 18.90 -13.70 14.31
C PRO A 35 18.79 -13.64 15.83
N ARG A 36 19.38 -12.61 16.47
CA ARG A 36 19.25 -12.36 17.92
C ARG A 36 17.96 -11.61 18.28
N GLY A 37 17.25 -11.06 17.28
CA GLY A 37 15.94 -10.43 17.44
C GLY A 37 14.82 -11.38 17.05
N LEU A 38 13.96 -10.97 16.09
CA LEU A 38 12.84 -11.80 15.65
C LEU A 38 13.24 -12.83 14.56
N GLY A 39 14.34 -12.64 13.86
CA GLY A 39 14.83 -13.53 12.80
C GLY A 39 13.87 -13.62 11.59
N ILE A 40 13.08 -12.59 11.34
CA ILE A 40 12.15 -12.55 10.20
C ILE A 40 12.92 -12.14 8.95
N GLY A 41 12.93 -12.98 7.93
CA GLY A 41 13.63 -12.68 6.69
C GLY A 41 13.07 -11.46 5.96
N ALA A 42 13.93 -10.64 5.35
CA ALA A 42 13.57 -9.37 4.70
C ALA A 42 12.41 -9.49 3.69
N ARG A 43 12.34 -10.59 2.93
CA ARG A 43 11.25 -10.87 1.99
C ARG A 43 9.87 -11.04 2.63
N HIS A 44 9.82 -11.21 3.93
CA HIS A 44 8.59 -11.35 4.71
C HIS A 44 8.18 -10.05 5.40
N ILE A 45 8.96 -8.97 5.20
CA ILE A 45 8.65 -7.65 5.75
C ILE A 45 8.17 -6.75 4.61
N THR A 46 7.01 -6.14 4.78
CA THR A 46 6.46 -5.14 3.85
C THR A 46 6.31 -3.81 4.56
N LEU A 47 6.88 -2.76 3.99
CA LEU A 47 6.72 -1.38 4.44
C LEU A 47 5.79 -0.67 3.46
N SER A 48 4.70 -0.10 3.97
CA SER A 48 3.77 0.70 3.18
C SER A 48 4.05 2.18 3.37
N THR A 49 3.88 2.97 2.32
CA THR A 49 4.06 4.43 2.37
C THR A 49 3.02 5.15 1.52
N SER A 50 2.65 6.32 1.97
CA SER A 50 1.84 7.27 1.20
C SER A 50 2.60 7.91 0.03
N GLY A 51 3.92 7.76 -0.03
CA GLY A 51 4.76 8.27 -1.12
C GLY A 51 5.60 9.49 -0.75
N LEU A 52 6.29 9.46 0.40
CA LEU A 52 7.32 10.44 0.75
C LEU A 52 8.55 10.26 -0.14
N VAL A 53 8.56 10.91 -1.31
CA VAL A 53 9.57 10.74 -2.37
C VAL A 53 11.02 10.77 -1.86
N PRO A 54 11.49 11.78 -1.11
CA PRO A 54 12.87 11.78 -0.61
C PRO A 54 13.17 10.59 0.30
N LYS A 55 12.19 10.11 1.05
CA LYS A 55 12.35 9.00 1.97
C LYS A 55 12.30 7.63 1.29
N ILE A 56 11.62 7.50 0.16
CA ILE A 56 11.72 6.32 -0.71
C ILE A 56 13.15 6.20 -1.27
N LEU A 57 13.74 7.32 -1.71
CA LEU A 57 15.13 7.36 -2.19
C LEU A 57 16.13 7.03 -1.07
N GLU A 58 15.91 7.53 0.15
CA GLU A 58 16.72 7.17 1.32
C GLU A 58 16.61 5.68 1.64
N LEU A 59 15.39 5.12 1.65
CA LEU A 59 15.14 3.70 1.89
C LEU A 59 15.76 2.80 0.81
N SER A 60 15.89 3.29 -0.42
CA SER A 60 16.52 2.53 -1.50
C SER A 60 17.98 2.17 -1.22
N ASN A 61 18.65 2.89 -0.32
CA ASN A 61 20.01 2.61 0.14
C ASN A 61 20.06 1.61 1.31
N TYR A 62 18.93 1.28 1.94
CA TYR A 62 18.90 0.32 3.04
C TYR A 62 19.29 -1.09 2.54
N PRO A 63 20.25 -1.79 3.17
CA PRO A 63 20.85 -3.00 2.58
C PRO A 63 19.91 -4.20 2.47
N ALA A 64 18.93 -4.32 3.37
CA ALA A 64 18.00 -5.46 3.35
C ALA A 64 16.93 -5.34 2.26
N GLN A 65 16.58 -6.47 1.65
CA GLN A 65 15.61 -6.52 0.54
C GLN A 65 14.17 -6.64 1.04
N ILE A 66 13.71 -5.66 1.83
CA ILE A 66 12.31 -5.57 2.24
C ILE A 66 11.39 -5.26 1.05
N ARG A 67 10.11 -5.55 1.20
CA ARG A 67 9.08 -5.22 0.21
C ARG A 67 8.57 -3.80 0.45
N LEU A 68 8.32 -3.07 -0.63
CA LEU A 68 7.71 -1.74 -0.60
C LEU A 68 6.30 -1.81 -1.18
N ALA A 69 5.34 -1.25 -0.47
CA ALA A 69 3.98 -1.03 -0.93
C ALA A 69 3.70 0.47 -1.00
N ILE A 70 3.12 0.93 -2.10
CA ILE A 70 2.77 2.33 -2.33
C ILE A 70 1.26 2.49 -2.24
N SER A 71 0.80 3.29 -1.30
CA SER A 71 -0.60 3.73 -1.23
C SER A 71 -0.87 4.71 -2.37
N LEU A 72 -1.27 4.16 -3.53
CA LEU A 72 -1.46 4.94 -4.76
C LEU A 72 -2.82 5.61 -4.79
N HIS A 73 -3.90 4.83 -4.74
CA HIS A 73 -5.31 5.21 -4.62
C HIS A 73 -5.88 6.13 -5.71
N GLY A 74 -5.09 6.53 -6.70
CA GLY A 74 -5.50 7.30 -7.88
C GLY A 74 -4.58 7.03 -9.06
N GLY A 75 -5.14 6.90 -10.26
CA GLY A 75 -4.39 6.69 -11.51
C GLY A 75 -3.84 7.99 -12.11
N ASP A 76 -4.35 9.14 -11.68
CA ASP A 76 -3.88 10.48 -12.05
C ASP A 76 -3.77 11.38 -10.81
N ASN A 77 -3.04 12.50 -10.96
CA ASN A 77 -2.79 13.44 -9.87
C ASN A 77 -4.09 14.06 -9.32
N GLN A 78 -5.08 14.31 -10.17
CA GLN A 78 -6.36 14.91 -9.78
C GLN A 78 -7.15 13.97 -8.88
N THR A 79 -7.27 12.71 -9.26
CA THR A 79 -7.99 11.68 -8.50
C THR A 79 -7.22 11.35 -7.21
N ARG A 80 -5.90 11.19 -7.30
CA ARG A 80 -5.08 10.88 -6.12
C ARG A 80 -5.13 11.98 -5.07
N ARG A 81 -5.11 13.25 -5.47
CA ARG A 81 -5.20 14.41 -4.56
C ARG A 81 -6.45 14.40 -3.68
N LYS A 82 -7.58 13.92 -4.18
CA LYS A 82 -8.83 13.83 -3.42
C LYS A 82 -8.74 12.88 -2.23
N ILE A 83 -7.87 11.87 -2.32
CA ILE A 83 -7.73 10.79 -1.33
C ILE A 83 -6.43 10.95 -0.54
N MET A 84 -5.37 11.40 -1.20
CA MET A 84 -4.00 11.46 -0.70
C MET A 84 -3.45 12.89 -0.82
N PRO A 85 -3.62 13.74 0.20
CA PRO A 85 -3.13 15.13 0.18
C PRO A 85 -1.63 15.26 -0.07
N ILE A 86 -0.85 14.23 0.21
CA ILE A 86 0.59 14.18 -0.09
C ILE A 86 0.90 14.40 -1.58
N ASN A 87 -0.09 14.21 -2.47
CA ASN A 87 0.04 14.47 -3.90
C ASN A 87 0.25 15.96 -4.23
N ASP A 88 -0.11 16.87 -3.34
CA ASP A 88 0.19 18.29 -3.51
C ASP A 88 1.67 18.61 -3.32
N ARG A 89 2.37 17.75 -2.57
CA ARG A 89 3.80 17.88 -2.32
C ARG A 89 4.65 17.06 -3.30
N TYR A 90 4.16 15.89 -3.70
CA TYR A 90 4.86 14.98 -4.60
C TYR A 90 3.88 14.42 -5.62
N SER A 91 4.07 14.81 -6.88
CA SER A 91 3.26 14.33 -8.01
C SER A 91 3.46 12.83 -8.25
N LEU A 92 2.57 12.23 -9.05
CA LEU A 92 2.73 10.84 -9.48
C LEU A 92 4.02 10.62 -10.26
N GLU A 93 4.44 11.60 -11.06
CA GLU A 93 5.66 11.55 -11.86
C GLU A 93 6.90 11.43 -10.96
N GLU A 94 6.98 12.27 -9.92
CA GLU A 94 8.06 12.23 -8.94
C GLU A 94 8.03 10.94 -8.13
N LEU A 95 6.83 10.49 -7.73
CA LEU A 95 6.65 9.24 -6.99
C LEU A 95 7.12 8.04 -7.82
N PHE A 96 6.75 7.97 -9.10
CA PHE A 96 7.13 6.86 -9.97
C PHE A 96 8.63 6.87 -10.27
N ALA A 97 9.25 8.04 -10.45
CA ALA A 97 10.71 8.13 -10.59
C ALA A 97 11.45 7.59 -9.36
N ALA A 98 10.96 7.90 -8.14
CA ALA A 98 11.50 7.33 -6.91
C ALA A 98 11.28 5.81 -6.82
N CYS A 99 10.11 5.32 -7.25
CA CYS A 99 9.82 3.89 -7.31
C CYS A 99 10.73 3.15 -8.30
N GLU A 100 10.99 3.72 -9.49
CA GLU A 100 11.93 3.18 -10.47
C GLU A 100 13.35 3.08 -9.89
N THR A 101 13.79 4.13 -9.17
CA THR A 101 15.08 4.12 -8.46
C THR A 101 15.14 3.00 -7.44
N PHE A 102 14.11 2.86 -6.59
CA PHE A 102 14.00 1.80 -5.60
C PHE A 102 14.04 0.41 -6.25
N ILE A 103 13.25 0.18 -7.30
CA ILE A 103 13.19 -1.09 -8.03
C ILE A 103 14.56 -1.44 -8.60
N ASN A 104 15.24 -0.46 -9.25
CA ASN A 104 16.54 -0.65 -9.89
C ASN A 104 17.65 -0.98 -8.88
N GLN A 105 17.66 -0.32 -7.73
CA GLN A 105 18.66 -0.56 -6.68
C GLN A 105 18.39 -1.85 -5.91
N ARG A 106 17.12 -2.12 -5.58
CA ARG A 106 16.75 -3.27 -4.75
C ARG A 106 16.47 -4.55 -5.53
N LYS A 107 16.28 -4.45 -6.87
CA LYS A 107 15.89 -5.57 -7.75
C LYS A 107 14.63 -6.29 -7.24
N LYS A 108 13.68 -5.53 -6.71
CA LYS A 108 12.43 -6.04 -6.13
C LYS A 108 11.23 -5.34 -6.73
N MET A 109 10.20 -6.12 -7.03
CA MET A 109 8.90 -5.58 -7.41
C MET A 109 8.28 -4.86 -6.21
N ILE A 110 7.67 -3.71 -6.47
CA ILE A 110 6.81 -3.01 -5.52
C ILE A 110 5.36 -3.48 -5.65
N THR A 111 4.53 -3.09 -4.69
CA THR A 111 3.07 -3.28 -4.75
C THR A 111 2.39 -1.92 -4.80
N LEU A 112 1.48 -1.72 -5.72
CA LEU A 112 0.57 -0.57 -5.76
C LEU A 112 -0.71 -0.95 -5.02
N GLU A 113 -0.94 -0.34 -3.88
CA GLU A 113 -2.17 -0.48 -3.10
C GLU A 113 -3.22 0.51 -3.64
N TYR A 114 -4.41 0.02 -3.95
CA TYR A 114 -5.47 0.82 -4.53
C TYR A 114 -6.80 0.55 -3.84
N ILE A 115 -7.24 1.49 -3.00
CA ILE A 115 -8.56 1.45 -2.37
C ILE A 115 -9.60 1.89 -3.41
N LEU A 116 -10.63 1.07 -3.63
CA LEU A 116 -11.74 1.39 -4.52
C LEU A 116 -12.84 2.12 -3.75
N ILE A 117 -13.12 3.36 -4.14
CA ILE A 117 -14.12 4.24 -3.52
C ILE A 117 -15.15 4.64 -4.58
N GLU A 118 -16.43 4.39 -4.29
CA GLU A 118 -17.53 4.66 -5.21
C GLU A 118 -17.57 6.12 -5.66
N GLY A 119 -17.64 6.32 -6.98
CA GLY A 119 -17.74 7.65 -7.59
C GLY A 119 -16.50 8.54 -7.48
N ILE A 120 -15.40 8.03 -6.91
CA ILE A 120 -14.15 8.80 -6.76
C ILE A 120 -13.06 8.26 -7.69
N ASN A 121 -12.77 6.96 -7.60
CA ASN A 121 -11.66 6.34 -8.31
C ASN A 121 -11.98 4.94 -8.87
N ASP A 122 -13.25 4.59 -8.98
CA ASP A 122 -13.73 3.26 -9.36
C ASP A 122 -14.18 3.14 -10.82
N ASP A 123 -13.96 4.16 -11.65
CA ASP A 123 -14.28 4.12 -13.07
C ASP A 123 -13.21 3.35 -13.90
N LEU A 124 -13.59 2.93 -15.12
CA LEU A 124 -12.72 2.11 -15.97
C LEU A 124 -11.49 2.88 -16.48
N LYS A 125 -11.56 4.22 -16.60
CA LYS A 125 -10.41 5.05 -16.95
C LYS A 125 -9.34 4.96 -15.86
N GLN A 126 -9.75 4.99 -14.59
CA GLN A 126 -8.83 4.80 -13.46
C GLN A 126 -8.22 3.39 -13.46
N ALA A 127 -8.99 2.36 -13.85
CA ALA A 127 -8.44 1.01 -14.01
C ALA A 127 -7.37 0.94 -15.10
N GLU A 128 -7.59 1.64 -16.23
CA GLU A 128 -6.63 1.72 -17.33
C GLU A 128 -5.33 2.42 -16.93
N LEU A 129 -5.44 3.57 -16.25
CA LEU A 129 -4.27 4.31 -15.76
C LEU A 129 -3.49 3.47 -14.74
N LEU A 130 -4.18 2.81 -13.81
CA LEU A 130 -3.54 1.93 -12.82
C LEU A 130 -2.81 0.77 -13.51
N ALA A 131 -3.41 0.15 -14.53
CA ALA A 131 -2.78 -0.91 -15.31
C ALA A 131 -1.51 -0.41 -16.02
N GLN A 132 -1.58 0.76 -16.67
CA GLN A 132 -0.42 1.38 -17.33
C GLN A 132 0.74 1.62 -16.36
N HIS A 133 0.46 2.17 -15.18
CA HIS A 133 1.47 2.38 -14.15
C HIS A 133 2.06 1.05 -13.64
N ALA A 134 1.21 0.04 -13.42
CA ALA A 134 1.67 -1.27 -12.98
C ALA A 134 2.56 -1.95 -14.04
N ILE A 135 2.22 -1.84 -15.31
CA ILE A 135 3.02 -2.37 -16.43
C ILE A 135 4.36 -1.63 -16.49
N LYS A 136 4.34 -0.29 -16.51
CA LYS A 136 5.55 0.54 -16.58
C LYS A 136 6.55 0.22 -15.46
N LEU A 137 6.07 0.05 -14.23
CA LEU A 137 6.89 -0.23 -13.06
C LEU A 137 7.15 -1.73 -12.83
N ASN A 138 6.57 -2.61 -13.64
CA ASN A 138 6.50 -4.05 -13.37
C ASN A 138 6.04 -4.32 -11.91
N ALA A 139 5.00 -3.61 -11.46
CA ALA A 139 4.52 -3.63 -10.09
C ALA A 139 3.31 -4.56 -9.93
N LYS A 140 3.15 -5.13 -8.74
CA LYS A 140 1.92 -5.83 -8.35
C LYS A 140 0.84 -4.80 -8.05
N VAL A 141 -0.42 -5.18 -8.27
CA VAL A 141 -1.59 -4.39 -7.87
C VAL A 141 -2.35 -5.13 -6.79
N ASN A 142 -2.69 -4.43 -5.72
CA ASN A 142 -3.57 -4.93 -4.66
C ASN A 142 -4.80 -4.02 -4.58
N LEU A 143 -5.93 -4.52 -5.07
CA LEU A 143 -7.21 -3.82 -5.02
C LEU A 143 -7.89 -4.09 -3.67
N ILE A 144 -8.30 -3.03 -3.01
CA ILE A 144 -8.91 -3.07 -1.68
C ILE A 144 -10.26 -2.35 -1.77
N PRO A 145 -11.40 -3.04 -1.82
CA PRO A 145 -12.69 -2.37 -1.73
C PRO A 145 -12.77 -1.57 -0.44
N TYR A 146 -13.25 -0.33 -0.54
CA TYR A 146 -13.34 0.57 0.61
C TYR A 146 -14.20 -0.02 1.73
N ASN A 147 -13.72 0.10 2.96
CA ASN A 147 -14.47 -0.20 4.16
C ASN A 147 -14.90 1.09 4.82
N ARG A 148 -16.15 1.13 5.27
CA ARG A 148 -16.69 2.32 5.90
C ARG A 148 -15.84 2.70 7.11
N VAL A 149 -15.48 3.99 7.15
CA VAL A 149 -14.79 4.62 8.29
C VAL A 149 -15.71 5.71 8.80
N ASP A 150 -15.95 5.73 10.10
CA ASP A 150 -16.78 6.76 10.72
C ASP A 150 -16.20 8.16 10.46
N GLY A 151 -17.07 9.12 10.17
CA GLY A 151 -16.67 10.49 9.83
C GLY A 151 -16.28 10.71 8.36
N LEU A 152 -16.30 9.69 7.49
CA LEU A 152 -16.13 9.82 6.05
C LEU A 152 -17.40 9.40 5.31
N GLU A 153 -17.85 10.23 4.35
CA GLU A 153 -19.04 9.94 3.52
C GLU A 153 -18.74 8.98 2.36
N TRP A 154 -17.51 8.47 2.24
CA TRP A 154 -17.12 7.57 1.17
C TRP A 154 -17.84 6.24 1.26
N LYS A 155 -18.11 5.65 0.09
CA LYS A 155 -18.84 4.38 -0.03
C LYS A 155 -18.02 3.33 -0.76
N ARG A 156 -18.29 2.09 -0.41
CA ARG A 156 -17.75 0.94 -1.13
C ARG A 156 -18.47 0.79 -2.47
N PRO A 157 -17.79 0.62 -3.59
CA PRO A 157 -18.42 0.35 -4.86
C PRO A 157 -19.21 -0.97 -4.84
N SER A 158 -20.21 -1.08 -5.70
CA SER A 158 -20.96 -2.32 -5.86
C SER A 158 -20.08 -3.47 -6.35
N LEU A 159 -20.41 -4.69 -5.99
CA LEU A 159 -19.64 -5.88 -6.40
C LEU A 159 -19.49 -6.01 -7.94
N PRO A 160 -20.50 -5.74 -8.78
CA PRO A 160 -20.33 -5.70 -10.23
C PRO A 160 -19.28 -4.67 -10.67
N ARG A 161 -19.26 -3.48 -10.05
CA ARG A 161 -18.30 -2.42 -10.36
C ARG A 161 -16.87 -2.84 -9.99
N ILE A 162 -16.66 -3.40 -8.81
CA ILE A 162 -15.37 -3.95 -8.36
C ILE A 162 -14.87 -5.01 -9.33
N LYS A 163 -15.75 -5.94 -9.74
CA LYS A 163 -15.40 -7.00 -10.70
C LYS A 163 -15.05 -6.45 -12.08
N ALA A 164 -15.79 -5.43 -12.56
CA ALA A 164 -15.52 -4.78 -13.84
C ALA A 164 -14.16 -4.07 -13.82
N PHE A 165 -13.84 -3.34 -12.74
CA PHE A 165 -12.55 -2.68 -12.55
C PHE A 165 -11.39 -3.69 -12.52
N HIS A 166 -11.52 -4.77 -11.75
CA HIS A 166 -10.52 -5.84 -11.67
C HIS A 166 -10.28 -6.48 -13.05
N ARG A 167 -11.36 -6.88 -13.74
CA ARG A 167 -11.29 -7.47 -15.08
C ARG A 167 -10.58 -6.55 -16.07
N ARG A 168 -10.89 -5.23 -16.03
CA ARG A 168 -10.27 -4.27 -16.93
C ARG A 168 -8.75 -4.22 -16.78
N ILE A 169 -8.24 -4.30 -15.57
CA ILE A 169 -6.80 -4.34 -15.32
C ILE A 169 -6.18 -5.66 -15.84
N GLU A 170 -6.87 -6.78 -15.68
CA GLU A 170 -6.42 -8.08 -16.19
C GLU A 170 -6.37 -8.12 -17.72
N GLU A 171 -7.39 -7.57 -18.39
CA GLU A 171 -7.45 -7.45 -19.85
C GLU A 171 -6.27 -6.67 -20.44
N LEU A 172 -5.74 -5.72 -19.69
CA LEU A 172 -4.56 -4.94 -20.07
C LEU A 172 -3.23 -5.63 -19.73
N ASN A 173 -3.27 -6.86 -19.24
CA ASN A 173 -2.10 -7.67 -18.89
C ASN A 173 -1.18 -7.01 -17.84
N ALA A 174 -1.74 -6.27 -16.87
CA ALA A 174 -0.96 -5.76 -15.75
C ALA A 174 -0.35 -6.92 -14.92
N PRO A 175 0.90 -6.78 -14.44
CA PRO A 175 1.52 -7.82 -13.63
C PRO A 175 0.70 -8.08 -12.37
N ARG A 176 0.38 -9.33 -12.10
CA ARG A 176 -0.25 -9.84 -10.87
C ARG A 176 -1.19 -8.85 -10.16
N VAL A 177 -2.47 -8.93 -10.47
CA VAL A 177 -3.53 -8.20 -9.77
C VAL A 177 -4.15 -9.11 -8.71
N THR A 178 -4.37 -8.58 -7.51
CA THR A 178 -5.05 -9.27 -6.42
C THR A 178 -6.21 -8.42 -5.94
N LEU A 179 -7.37 -9.03 -5.75
CA LEU A 179 -8.51 -8.40 -5.10
C LEU A 179 -8.60 -8.92 -3.67
N ARG A 180 -8.34 -8.02 -2.71
CA ARG A 180 -8.43 -8.34 -1.29
C ARG A 180 -9.88 -8.21 -0.83
N MET A 181 -10.61 -9.32 -0.84
CA MET A 181 -11.92 -9.38 -0.18
C MET A 181 -11.72 -9.52 1.33
N GLU A 182 -12.44 -8.74 2.10
CA GLU A 182 -12.38 -8.81 3.57
C GLU A 182 -12.80 -10.17 4.10
N LYS A 183 -12.09 -10.60 5.16
CA LYS A 183 -12.54 -11.64 6.09
C LYS A 183 -12.68 -10.96 7.45
N GLY A 184 -13.84 -11.02 8.06
CA GLY A 184 -14.05 -10.52 9.42
C GLY A 184 -14.79 -9.17 9.49
N HIS A 185 -15.94 -9.04 8.81
CA HIS A 185 -16.84 -7.88 8.95
C HIS A 185 -17.35 -7.64 10.38
N ASP A 186 -17.21 -8.65 11.21
CA ASP A 186 -17.78 -8.76 12.55
C ASP A 186 -16.83 -8.30 13.68
N ILE A 187 -15.56 -7.93 13.35
CA ILE A 187 -14.56 -7.59 14.36
C ILE A 187 -13.83 -6.26 14.10
N ASP A 188 -14.39 -5.31 13.36
CA ASP A 188 -13.81 -3.98 13.04
C ASP A 188 -12.31 -4.01 12.71
N ALA A 189 -11.83 -5.08 12.07
CA ALA A 189 -10.42 -5.34 11.79
C ALA A 189 -9.89 -4.58 10.57
N ALA A 190 -10.63 -3.58 10.06
CA ALA A 190 -10.17 -2.78 8.93
C ALA A 190 -9.08 -1.78 9.35
N CYS A 191 -8.13 -1.52 8.44
CA CYS A 191 -7.07 -0.55 8.66
C CYS A 191 -7.65 0.80 9.11
N GLY A 192 -7.27 1.26 10.31
CA GLY A 192 -7.67 2.55 10.86
C GLY A 192 -8.83 2.53 11.86
N GLN A 193 -9.62 1.46 11.96
CA GLN A 193 -10.78 1.40 12.87
C GLN A 193 -10.40 1.20 14.35
N LEU A 194 -9.35 0.46 14.64
CA LEU A 194 -8.91 0.17 16.01
C LEU A 194 -8.53 1.41 16.84
N ARG A 195 -8.13 2.50 16.21
CA ARG A 195 -7.73 3.72 16.95
C ARG A 195 -8.90 4.51 17.50
N LEU A 196 -10.07 4.45 16.86
CA LEU A 196 -11.25 5.23 17.29
C LEU A 196 -11.85 4.68 18.59
N GLN A 197 -11.72 3.38 18.85
CA GLN A 197 -12.25 2.75 20.08
C GLN A 197 -11.40 3.07 21.32
N GLU A 198 -10.07 3.27 21.17
CA GLU A 198 -9.20 3.63 22.29
C GLU A 198 -9.34 5.09 22.76
N GLN A 199 -9.88 5.98 21.90
CA GLN A 199 -10.11 7.40 22.26
C GLN A 199 -11.50 7.64 22.88
N SER A 200 -12.37 6.62 22.91
CA SER A 200 -13.74 6.69 23.43
C SER A 200 -13.89 6.03 24.82
N ASN A 201 -12.80 5.55 25.40
CA ASN A 201 -12.66 5.07 26.78
C ASN A 201 -11.65 5.97 27.52
#